data_141fd0e09124d04bd81d96a291f84cce
#
_entry.id   141fd0e09124d04bd81d96a291f84cce
#
_cell.length_a   1.000
_cell.length_b   1.000
_cell.length_c   1.000
_cell.angle_alpha   90.00
_cell.angle_beta   90.00
_cell.angle_gamma   90.00
#
_symmetry.space_group_name_H-M   'P 1'
#
loop_
_entity.id
_entity.type
_entity.pdbx_description
1 polymer ?
#
loop_
_entity_poly.entity_id
_entity_poly.type
_entity_poly.pdbx_seq_one_letter_code
_entity_poly.pdbx_strand_id
1 'polypeptide(L)'
;MKTIDILNKYKSDTASKWREEAEYRRRNARWLRYSAMIALQVRDRMSQIGMTQVVLAEKLGCTQQHISMLLKGKNNLTLETIAKLEEALDFDIIGEALIPVDGYDHNLPQSPRTYLSEPEQTPYGKNK
;
A
#
# COMPACT_ATOMS: atom_id res chain seq x y z
N MET A 1 -28.30 -19.52 36.62
CA MET A 1 -28.03 -19.02 36.37
C MET A 1 -27.81 -18.84 35.80
N LYS A 2 -28.08 -18.67 35.48
CA LYS A 2 -27.52 -18.67 35.11
C LYS A 2 -27.58 -18.15 33.76
N THR A 3 -28.69 -17.88 33.07
CA THR A 3 -28.77 -17.21 31.79
C THR A 3 -28.13 -15.82 31.90
N ILE A 4 -28.39 -15.15 32.99
CA ILE A 4 -27.82 -13.82 33.19
C ILE A 4 -26.30 -13.88 33.30
N ASP A 5 -25.80 -14.91 33.98
CA ASP A 5 -24.35 -15.07 34.12
C ASP A 5 -23.69 -15.33 32.78
N ILE A 6 -24.34 -16.16 31.97
CA ILE A 6 -23.82 -16.47 30.65
C ILE A 6 -23.84 -15.23 29.78
N LEU A 7 -24.90 -14.45 29.83
CA LEU A 7 -25.01 -13.24 29.05
C LEU A 7 -23.98 -12.21 29.48
N ASN A 8 -23.78 -12.06 30.78
CA ASN A 8 -22.78 -11.13 31.29
C ASN A 8 -21.39 -11.52 30.86
N LYS A 9 -21.09 -12.82 30.92
CA LYS A 9 -19.79 -13.28 30.47
C LYS A 9 -19.60 -13.00 28.98
N TYR A 10 -20.64 -13.25 28.20
CA TYR A 10 -20.56 -13.03 26.77
C TYR A 10 -20.35 -11.55 26.46
N LYS A 11 -21.06 -10.67 27.16
CA LYS A 11 -20.87 -9.23 26.96
C LYS A 11 -19.48 -8.78 27.34
N SER A 12 -18.95 -9.34 28.42
CA SER A 12 -17.61 -8.98 28.87
C SER A 12 -16.56 -9.39 27.84
N ASP A 13 -16.70 -10.59 27.28
CA ASP A 13 -15.77 -11.06 26.28
C ASP A 13 -15.87 -10.20 25.03
N THR A 14 -17.08 -9.84 24.60
CA THR A 14 -17.27 -9.02 23.43
C THR A 14 -16.68 -7.63 23.63
N ALA A 15 -16.94 -7.05 24.79
CA ALA A 15 -16.43 -5.71 25.08
C ALA A 15 -14.90 -5.71 25.13
N SER A 16 -14.31 -6.75 25.68
CA SER A 16 -12.86 -6.88 25.75
C SER A 16 -12.27 -6.97 24.34
N LYS A 17 -12.91 -7.74 23.49
CA LYS A 17 -12.45 -7.90 22.12
C LYS A 17 -12.52 -6.58 21.36
N TRP A 18 -13.63 -5.86 21.53
CA TRP A 18 -13.77 -4.57 20.89
C TRP A 18 -12.70 -3.58 21.35
N ARG A 19 -12.38 -3.61 22.65
CA ARG A 19 -11.37 -2.72 23.19
C ARG A 19 -10.00 -3.04 22.63
N GLU A 20 -9.69 -4.32 22.51
CA GLU A 20 -8.42 -4.73 21.93
C GLU A 20 -8.31 -4.28 20.47
N GLU A 21 -9.38 -4.45 19.72
CA GLU A 21 -9.38 -4.02 18.31
C GLU A 21 -9.26 -2.52 18.19
N ALA A 22 -9.93 -1.78 19.07
CA ALA A 22 -9.83 -0.33 19.04
C ALA A 22 -8.43 0.14 19.38
N GLU A 23 -7.79 -0.52 20.35
CA GLU A 23 -6.43 -0.17 20.71
C GLU A 23 -5.46 -0.51 19.59
N TYR A 24 -5.68 -1.66 18.94
CA TYR A 24 -4.85 -2.02 17.80
C TYR A 24 -4.94 -0.96 16.71
N ARG A 25 -6.16 -0.53 16.40
CA ARG A 25 -6.34 0.48 15.37
C ARG A 25 -5.68 1.80 15.74
N ARG A 26 -5.78 2.18 17.02
CA ARG A 26 -5.15 3.43 17.45
C ARG A 26 -3.63 3.36 17.35
N ARG A 27 -3.05 2.26 17.80
CA ARG A 27 -1.60 2.12 17.74
C ARG A 27 -1.08 2.05 16.32
N ASN A 28 -1.88 1.52 15.40
CA ASN A 28 -1.46 1.30 14.04
C ASN A 28 -2.13 2.24 13.05
N ALA A 29 -2.71 3.33 13.53
CA ALA A 29 -3.55 4.19 12.71
C ALA A 29 -2.79 4.77 11.53
N ARG A 30 -1.52 5.11 11.72
CA ARG A 30 -0.78 5.78 10.67
C ARG A 30 -0.53 4.85 9.48
N TRP A 31 0.04 3.68 9.74
CA TRP A 31 0.33 2.80 8.62
C TRP A 31 -0.94 2.19 8.04
N LEU A 32 -1.98 2.01 8.85
CA LEU A 32 -3.26 1.55 8.31
C LEU A 32 -3.84 2.57 7.34
N ARG A 33 -3.67 3.86 7.65
CA ARG A 33 -4.12 4.90 6.73
C ARG A 33 -3.32 4.85 5.43
N TYR A 34 -2.01 4.63 5.52
CA TYR A 34 -1.19 4.50 4.33
C TYR A 34 -1.65 3.31 3.49
N SER A 35 -1.90 2.18 4.14
CA SER A 35 -2.35 0.99 3.42
C SER A 35 -3.68 1.23 2.71
N ALA A 36 -4.59 1.90 3.38
CA ALA A 36 -5.89 2.21 2.79
C ALA A 36 -5.74 3.15 1.58
N MET A 37 -4.88 4.15 1.70
CA MET A 37 -4.67 5.08 0.61
C MET A 37 -4.00 4.43 -0.58
N ILE A 38 -3.04 3.54 -0.31
CA ILE A 38 -2.38 2.81 -1.38
C ILE A 38 -3.39 1.91 -2.10
N ALA A 39 -4.22 1.21 -1.32
CA ALA A 39 -5.24 0.35 -1.91
C ALA A 39 -6.19 1.16 -2.80
N LEU A 40 -6.55 2.36 -2.36
CA LEU A 40 -7.44 3.20 -3.14
C LEU A 40 -6.79 3.62 -4.46
N GLN A 41 -5.52 4.01 -4.41
CA GLN A 41 -4.81 4.38 -5.63
C GLN A 41 -4.67 3.20 -6.58
N VAL A 42 -4.41 2.02 -6.04
CA VAL A 42 -4.27 0.83 -6.87
C VAL A 42 -5.60 0.51 -7.55
N ARG A 43 -6.70 0.55 -6.78
CA ARG A 43 -8.02 0.29 -7.37
C ARG A 43 -8.34 1.29 -8.46
N ASP A 44 -8.03 2.56 -8.21
CA ASP A 44 -8.30 3.61 -9.16
C ASP A 44 -7.53 3.37 -10.45
N ARG A 45 -6.25 3.06 -10.32
CA ARG A 45 -5.42 2.83 -11.49
C ARG A 45 -5.87 1.60 -12.25
N MET A 46 -6.21 0.53 -11.54
CA MET A 46 -6.73 -0.67 -12.19
C MET A 46 -7.97 -0.35 -13.02
N SER A 47 -8.84 0.47 -12.47
CA SER A 47 -10.04 0.87 -13.17
C SER A 47 -9.70 1.67 -14.43
N GLN A 48 -8.74 2.58 -14.32
CA GLN A 48 -8.34 3.42 -15.44
C GLN A 48 -7.80 2.61 -16.61
N ILE A 49 -7.01 1.59 -16.31
CA ILE A 49 -6.37 0.81 -17.37
C ILE A 49 -7.08 -0.50 -17.67
N GLY A 50 -8.20 -0.75 -16.99
CA GLY A 50 -8.99 -1.96 -17.25
C GLY A 50 -8.30 -3.24 -16.81
N MET A 51 -7.49 -3.18 -15.74
CA MET A 51 -6.79 -4.37 -15.27
C MET A 51 -7.60 -5.08 -14.21
N THR A 52 -7.70 -6.40 -14.31
CA THR A 52 -8.42 -7.21 -13.34
C THR A 52 -7.47 -7.68 -12.24
N GLN A 53 -8.07 -8.17 -11.16
CA GLN A 53 -7.27 -8.71 -10.06
C GLN A 53 -6.48 -9.93 -10.49
N VAL A 54 -7.03 -10.74 -11.39
CA VAL A 54 -6.33 -11.92 -11.88
C VAL A 54 -5.07 -11.51 -12.63
N VAL A 55 -5.20 -10.52 -13.51
CA VAL A 55 -4.05 -10.06 -14.29
C VAL A 55 -3.01 -9.43 -13.38
N LEU A 56 -3.44 -8.64 -12.42
CA LEU A 56 -2.50 -8.01 -11.50
C LEU A 56 -1.76 -9.07 -10.68
N ALA A 57 -2.50 -10.10 -10.24
CA ALA A 57 -1.88 -11.18 -9.48
C ALA A 57 -0.81 -11.89 -10.31
N GLU A 58 -1.08 -12.11 -11.59
CA GLU A 58 -0.10 -12.72 -12.46
C GLU A 58 1.14 -11.86 -12.60
N LYS A 59 0.95 -10.57 -12.74
CA LYS A 59 2.09 -9.66 -12.88
C LYS A 59 2.93 -9.60 -11.61
N LEU A 60 2.30 -9.70 -10.46
CA LEU A 60 3.03 -9.68 -9.21
C LEU A 60 3.56 -11.05 -8.80
N GLY A 61 3.10 -12.10 -9.45
CA GLY A 61 3.53 -13.44 -9.09
C GLY A 61 2.89 -13.95 -7.81
N CYS A 62 1.65 -13.58 -7.56
CA CYS A 62 0.94 -14.01 -6.36
C CYS A 62 -0.46 -14.45 -6.75
N THR A 63 -1.26 -14.81 -5.75
CA THR A 63 -2.62 -15.28 -5.99
C THR A 63 -3.59 -14.12 -6.07
N GLN A 64 -4.72 -14.36 -6.74
CA GLN A 64 -5.77 -13.36 -6.79
C GLN A 64 -6.30 -13.07 -5.40
N GLN A 65 -6.35 -14.09 -4.56
CA GLN A 65 -6.82 -13.90 -3.19
C GLN A 65 -5.93 -12.93 -2.44
N HIS A 66 -4.62 -13.02 -2.67
CA HIS A 66 -3.69 -12.09 -2.06
C HIS A 66 -3.95 -10.65 -2.52
N ILE A 67 -4.19 -10.49 -3.82
CA ILE A 67 -4.53 -9.17 -4.35
C ILE A 67 -5.83 -8.66 -3.72
N SER A 68 -6.82 -9.53 -3.61
CA SER A 68 -8.09 -9.14 -3.01
C SER A 68 -7.89 -8.65 -1.58
N MET A 69 -7.07 -9.36 -0.82
CA MET A 69 -6.76 -8.94 0.55
C MET A 69 -6.04 -7.60 0.58
N LEU A 70 -5.10 -7.43 -0.32
CA LEU A 70 -4.33 -6.19 -0.40
C LEU A 70 -5.24 -5.00 -0.69
N LEU A 71 -6.21 -5.19 -1.56
CA LEU A 71 -7.10 -4.12 -1.95
C LEU A 71 -8.10 -3.74 -0.87
N LYS A 72 -8.19 -4.51 0.19
CA LYS A 72 -9.01 -4.12 1.32
C LYS A 72 -8.37 -3.00 2.13
N GLY A 73 -7.07 -2.76 1.92
CA GLY A 73 -6.42 -1.62 2.55
C GLY A 73 -6.08 -1.81 4.01
N LYS A 74 -5.90 -3.04 4.44
CA LYS A 74 -5.56 -3.33 5.82
C LYS A 74 -4.26 -4.10 5.96
N ASN A 75 -3.57 -4.36 4.87
CA ASN A 75 -2.34 -5.11 4.88
C ASN A 75 -1.15 -4.21 5.13
N ASN A 76 -0.19 -4.74 5.88
CA ASN A 76 1.09 -4.06 6.07
C ASN A 76 1.95 -4.36 4.85
N LEU A 77 2.00 -3.43 3.92
CA LEU A 77 2.69 -3.62 2.66
C LEU A 77 4.18 -3.34 2.81
N THR A 78 4.97 -4.21 2.24
CA THR A 78 6.41 -3.94 2.20
C THR A 78 6.71 -3.00 1.05
N LEU A 79 7.86 -2.35 1.14
CA LEU A 79 8.29 -1.47 0.05
C LEU A 79 8.46 -2.25 -1.25
N GLU A 80 8.90 -3.50 -1.14
CA GLU A 80 9.04 -4.34 -2.32
C GLU A 80 7.69 -4.54 -3.00
N THR A 81 6.65 -4.81 -2.21
CA THR A 81 5.32 -5.00 -2.77
C THR A 81 4.81 -3.72 -3.41
N ILE A 82 5.04 -2.59 -2.77
CA ILE A 82 4.62 -1.31 -3.33
C ILE A 82 5.32 -1.04 -4.65
N ALA A 83 6.63 -1.31 -4.70
CA ALA A 83 7.38 -1.12 -5.94
C ALA A 83 6.87 -2.02 -7.05
N LYS A 84 6.53 -3.27 -6.71
CA LYS A 84 5.97 -4.18 -7.71
C LYS A 84 4.63 -3.68 -8.22
N LEU A 85 3.82 -3.11 -7.34
CA LEU A 85 2.55 -2.55 -7.76
C LEU A 85 2.76 -1.37 -8.70
N GLU A 86 3.73 -0.52 -8.39
CA GLU A 86 4.04 0.61 -9.25
C GLU A 86 4.46 0.15 -10.63
N GLU A 87 5.30 -0.87 -10.70
CA GLU A 87 5.74 -1.39 -11.97
C GLU A 87 4.62 -2.06 -12.75
N ALA A 88 3.82 -2.86 -12.06
CA ALA A 88 2.75 -3.60 -12.73
C ALA A 88 1.68 -2.66 -13.28
N LEU A 89 1.42 -1.58 -12.58
CA LEU A 89 0.37 -0.64 -12.94
C LEU A 89 0.89 0.58 -13.68
N ASP A 90 2.20 0.68 -13.78
CA ASP A 90 2.86 1.76 -14.53
C ASP A 90 2.45 3.14 -14.03
N PHE A 91 2.57 3.34 -12.72
CA PHE A 91 2.35 4.66 -12.13
C PHE A 91 3.05 4.67 -10.78
N ASP A 92 3.25 5.87 -10.24
CA ASP A 92 3.92 6.04 -8.97
C ASP A 92 2.90 6.10 -7.85
N ILE A 93 3.15 5.33 -6.80
CA ILE A 93 2.32 5.38 -5.61
C ILE A 93 3.02 6.25 -4.57
N ILE A 94 4.22 5.86 -4.16
CA ILE A 94 4.98 6.63 -3.19
C ILE A 94 6.26 7.18 -3.79
N GLY A 95 6.61 6.73 -5.02
CA GLY A 95 7.88 7.14 -5.60
C GLY A 95 7.98 8.64 -5.75
N GLU A 96 6.92 9.26 -6.22
CA GLU A 96 6.94 10.70 -6.43
C GLU A 96 7.09 11.44 -5.10
N ALA A 97 6.48 10.91 -4.06
CA ALA A 97 6.55 11.55 -2.74
C ALA A 97 7.93 11.46 -2.14
N LEU A 98 8.74 10.51 -2.58
CA LEU A 98 10.07 10.33 -2.04
C LEU A 98 11.11 11.18 -2.75
N ILE A 99 10.74 11.81 -3.86
CA ILE A 99 11.67 12.63 -4.60
C ILE A 99 11.62 14.05 -4.04
N PRO A 100 12.73 14.56 -3.51
CA PRO A 100 12.72 15.91 -2.96
C PRO A 100 12.46 16.94 -4.05
N VAL A 101 11.65 17.92 -3.73
CA VAL A 101 11.36 18.98 -4.68
C VAL A 101 12.43 20.06 -4.62
N ASP A 102 12.76 20.45 -3.40
CA ASP A 102 13.72 21.52 -3.20
C ASP A 102 15.15 21.03 -3.42
N GLY A 103 15.90 21.77 -4.19
CA GLY A 103 17.27 21.41 -4.43
C GLY A 103 17.45 20.22 -5.33
N TYR A 104 16.37 19.75 -5.92
CA TYR A 104 16.45 18.60 -6.78
C TYR A 104 16.88 19.02 -8.17
N ASP A 105 17.72 18.24 -8.77
CA ASP A 105 18.20 18.55 -10.10
C ASP A 105 17.07 18.30 -11.10
N HIS A 106 16.72 19.34 -11.82
CA HIS A 106 15.63 19.23 -12.78
C HIS A 106 15.97 18.30 -13.93
N ASN A 107 17.23 17.93 -14.06
CA ASN A 107 17.61 16.99 -15.11
C ASN A 107 17.37 15.56 -14.76
N LEU A 108 16.97 15.29 -13.52
CA LEU A 108 16.71 13.93 -13.11
C LEU A 108 15.39 13.44 -13.67
N PRO A 109 15.25 12.13 -13.89
CA PRO A 109 14.01 11.59 -14.38
C PRO A 109 12.85 11.85 -13.43
N GLN A 110 11.67 11.93 -13.98
CA GLN A 110 10.48 12.21 -13.19
C GLN A 110 10.02 11.00 -12.39
N SER A 111 10.33 9.83 -12.84
CA SER A 111 9.86 8.60 -12.22
C SER A 111 11.01 7.85 -11.60
N PRO A 112 10.86 7.34 -10.39
CA PRO A 112 11.92 6.51 -9.81
C PRO A 112 12.27 5.32 -10.69
N ARG A 113 11.30 4.75 -11.37
CA ARG A 113 11.58 3.62 -12.24
C ARG A 113 12.47 4.05 -13.38
N THR A 114 12.19 5.20 -13.98
CA THR A 114 13.03 5.71 -15.05
C THR A 114 14.43 6.00 -14.54
N TYR A 115 14.50 6.59 -13.36
CA TYR A 115 15.79 6.90 -12.76
C TYR A 115 16.62 5.64 -12.56
N LEU A 116 15.99 4.59 -12.05
CA LEU A 116 16.71 3.35 -11.78
C LEU A 116 17.10 2.61 -13.05
N SER A 117 16.32 2.77 -14.10
CA SER A 117 16.65 2.05 -15.33
C SER A 117 17.71 2.74 -16.15
N GLU A 118 18.06 3.99 -15.82
CA GLU A 118 19.09 4.69 -16.57
C GLU A 118 20.09 5.36 -15.65
N PRO A 119 20.75 4.58 -14.83
CA PRO A 119 21.66 5.17 -13.86
C PRO A 119 22.83 5.88 -14.49
N GLU A 120 23.24 5.48 -15.67
CA GLU A 120 24.39 6.09 -16.28
C GLU A 120 24.09 7.50 -16.76
N GLN A 121 22.83 7.89 -16.74
CA GLN A 121 22.51 9.22 -17.18
C GLN A 121 22.44 10.17 -16.05
N THR A 122 23.10 9.92 -15.02
CA THR A 122 23.04 10.80 -13.90
C THR A 122 23.36 12.18 -14.35
N PRO A 123 22.45 13.04 -14.13
CA PRO A 123 22.67 14.40 -14.57
C PRO A 123 23.80 15.03 -13.85
N TYR A 124 24.03 14.57 -12.63
CA TYR A 124 25.09 15.19 -12.12
C TYR A 124 26.16 14.63 -12.62
N GLY A 125 26.31 14.30 -13.06
CA GLY A 125 27.36 14.06 -13.52
C GLY A 125 27.63 14.59 -14.60
N LYS A 126 27.37 14.84 -15.20
CA LYS A 126 27.65 15.03 -16.29
C LYS A 126 27.36 15.92 -16.93
N ASN A 127 27.07 16.22 -16.99
CA ASN A 127 26.88 16.91 -17.56
C ASN A 127 26.91 17.58 -17.74
N LYS A 128 27.07 17.62 -17.63
CA LYS A 128 27.08 18.07 -17.79
C LYS A 128 27.31 18.70 -17.83
#